data_a8845893485bf33e81f5ee2e9983c344
#
_entry.id   a8845893485bf33e81f5ee2e9983c344
#
_cell.length_a   1.000
_cell.length_b   1.000
_cell.length_c   1.000
_cell.angle_alpha   90.00
_cell.angle_beta   90.00
_cell.angle_gamma   90.00
#
_symmetry.space_group_name_H-M   'P 1'
#
loop_
_entity.id
_entity.type
_entity.pdbx_description
1 polymer ?
#
loop_
_entity_poly.entity_id
_entity_poly.type
_entity_poly.pdbx_seq_one_letter_code
_entity_poly.pdbx_strand_id
1 'polypeptide(L)'
;MKRQDFYYDLPEELIAQDPLEDRSSSRLLVLDKETGATSHHIFKEITGYLKEGDCLVINDTKVIPARLIGAKEGTGAKIEILLLKRKENNIWETLVKPGKKAKVGTRIVFGEGLLVGEVVGIVEEGNRLVKFEYEGIFEEILDQLGQMPLLRILHISWKIRIVIRLFMQSIPDPQRHRQRDFILHRNY
;
A
#
# COMPACT_ATOMS: atom_id res chain seq x y z
N MET A 1 -25.06 11.34 3.97
CA MET A 1 -24.88 9.88 3.78
C MET A 1 -24.08 9.34 4.95
N LYS A 2 -24.55 8.26 5.59
CA LYS A 2 -23.85 7.55 6.68
C LYS A 2 -23.20 6.30 6.10
N ARG A 3 -22.16 5.78 6.76
CA ARG A 3 -21.49 4.53 6.34
C ARG A 3 -22.47 3.35 6.22
N GLN A 4 -23.50 3.32 7.07
CA GLN A 4 -24.53 2.29 7.08
C GLN A 4 -25.40 2.27 5.82
N ASP A 5 -25.54 3.42 5.13
CA ASP A 5 -26.32 3.54 3.90
C ASP A 5 -25.71 2.74 2.73
N PHE A 6 -24.44 2.33 2.87
CA PHE A 6 -23.68 1.54 1.89
C PHE A 6 -23.44 0.10 2.35
N TYR A 7 -24.09 -0.32 3.45
CA TYR A 7 -23.94 -1.68 3.94
C TYR A 7 -24.72 -2.66 3.05
N TYR A 8 -24.06 -3.72 2.67
CA TYR A 8 -24.67 -4.89 2.05
C TYR A 8 -23.93 -6.16 2.53
N ASP A 9 -24.59 -7.29 2.46
CA ASP A 9 -23.97 -8.56 2.77
C ASP A 9 -23.10 -9.00 1.58
N LEU A 10 -21.78 -9.00 1.78
CA LEU A 10 -20.81 -9.43 0.77
C LEU A 10 -20.29 -10.81 1.12
N PRO A 11 -20.67 -11.86 0.38
CA PRO A 11 -20.13 -13.20 0.56
C PRO A 11 -18.62 -13.22 0.36
N GLU A 12 -17.89 -13.90 1.25
CA GLU A 12 -16.42 -13.89 1.26
C GLU A 12 -15.83 -14.49 -0.04
N GLU A 13 -16.52 -15.49 -0.62
CA GLU A 13 -16.13 -16.12 -1.88
C GLU A 13 -16.17 -15.18 -3.10
N LEU A 14 -16.90 -14.07 -3.01
CA LEU A 14 -16.93 -13.05 -4.07
C LEU A 14 -15.75 -12.08 -4.00
N ILE A 15 -14.93 -12.16 -2.95
CA ILE A 15 -13.72 -11.35 -2.81
C ILE A 15 -12.56 -12.07 -3.51
N ALA A 16 -12.17 -11.58 -4.68
CA ALA A 16 -11.05 -12.14 -5.42
C ALA A 16 -9.76 -12.09 -4.58
N GLN A 17 -9.09 -13.23 -4.45
CA GLN A 17 -7.86 -13.36 -3.69
C GLN A 17 -6.62 -13.27 -4.59
N ASP A 18 -6.69 -13.74 -5.82
CA ASP A 18 -5.59 -13.73 -6.78
C ASP A 18 -5.86 -12.76 -7.93
N PRO A 19 -4.85 -12.01 -8.38
CA PRO A 19 -4.97 -11.18 -9.58
C PRO A 19 -4.96 -12.07 -10.83
N LEU A 20 -5.59 -11.58 -11.90
CA LEU A 20 -5.48 -12.20 -13.22
C LEU A 20 -4.06 -11.98 -13.78
N GLU A 21 -3.53 -12.97 -14.50
CA GLU A 21 -2.24 -12.85 -15.20
C GLU A 21 -2.30 -11.74 -16.25
N ASP A 22 -3.32 -11.78 -17.13
CA ASP A 22 -3.67 -10.66 -17.99
C ASP A 22 -4.65 -9.73 -17.27
N ARG A 23 -4.15 -8.61 -16.77
CA ARG A 23 -4.92 -7.64 -16.02
C ARG A 23 -6.00 -6.95 -16.84
N SER A 24 -5.77 -6.78 -18.14
CA SER A 24 -6.72 -6.18 -19.07
C SER A 24 -7.93 -7.05 -19.35
N SER A 25 -7.86 -8.34 -19.01
CA SER A 25 -8.98 -9.29 -19.09
C SER A 25 -9.92 -9.23 -17.88
N SER A 26 -9.70 -8.32 -16.92
CA SER A 26 -10.60 -8.09 -15.80
C SER A 26 -12.00 -7.69 -16.27
N ARG A 27 -13.02 -8.05 -15.47
CA ARG A 27 -14.39 -7.63 -15.73
C ARG A 27 -14.54 -6.12 -15.55
N LEU A 28 -15.31 -5.51 -16.44
CA LEU A 28 -15.69 -4.11 -16.41
C LEU A 28 -17.22 -4.02 -16.21
N LEU A 29 -17.66 -3.35 -15.16
CA LEU A 29 -19.04 -2.95 -14.97
C LEU A 29 -19.21 -1.52 -15.47
N VAL A 30 -20.09 -1.33 -16.46
CA VAL A 30 -20.45 -0.01 -16.96
C VAL A 30 -21.82 0.36 -16.41
N LEU A 31 -21.91 1.53 -15.79
CA LEU A 31 -23.15 2.10 -15.26
C LEU A 31 -23.49 3.36 -16.05
N ASP A 32 -24.64 3.34 -16.69
CA ASP A 32 -25.21 4.54 -17.30
C ASP A 32 -25.79 5.45 -16.21
N LYS A 33 -25.26 6.66 -16.10
CA LYS A 33 -25.61 7.59 -15.02
C LYS A 33 -27.01 8.20 -15.16
N GLU A 34 -27.57 8.23 -16.36
CA GLU A 34 -28.89 8.83 -16.63
C GLU A 34 -30.00 7.80 -16.40
N THR A 35 -29.80 6.57 -16.86
CA THR A 35 -30.81 5.52 -16.80
C THR A 35 -30.65 4.57 -15.62
N GLY A 36 -29.44 4.53 -15.01
CA GLY A 36 -29.07 3.53 -14.01
C GLY A 36 -28.87 2.13 -14.57
N ALA A 37 -28.93 1.96 -15.89
CA ALA A 37 -28.71 0.66 -16.52
C ALA A 37 -27.25 0.21 -16.37
N THR A 38 -27.07 -1.10 -16.17
CA THR A 38 -25.73 -1.71 -16.05
C THR A 38 -25.46 -2.68 -17.18
N SER A 39 -24.20 -2.74 -17.63
CA SER A 39 -23.72 -3.73 -18.58
C SER A 39 -22.36 -4.28 -18.16
N HIS A 40 -22.04 -5.51 -18.57
CA HIS A 40 -20.80 -6.18 -18.22
C HIS A 40 -19.95 -6.39 -19.46
N HIS A 41 -18.68 -6.01 -19.35
CA HIS A 41 -17.67 -6.02 -20.40
C HIS A 41 -16.34 -6.57 -19.89
N ILE A 42 -15.33 -6.62 -20.75
CA ILE A 42 -13.94 -6.86 -20.39
C ILE A 42 -13.21 -5.51 -20.33
N PHE A 43 -12.30 -5.34 -19.37
CA PHE A 43 -11.66 -4.04 -19.12
C PHE A 43 -10.94 -3.45 -20.34
N LYS A 44 -10.33 -4.27 -21.20
CA LYS A 44 -9.69 -3.82 -22.43
C LYS A 44 -10.63 -3.08 -23.39
N GLU A 45 -11.93 -3.26 -23.26
CA GLU A 45 -12.96 -2.56 -24.07
C GLU A 45 -13.18 -1.13 -23.62
N ILE A 46 -12.54 -0.68 -22.51
CA ILE A 46 -12.67 0.68 -21.97
C ILE A 46 -12.32 1.76 -23.01
N THR A 47 -11.41 1.44 -23.94
CA THR A 47 -11.01 2.34 -25.03
C THR A 47 -12.17 2.75 -25.92
N GLY A 48 -13.18 1.87 -26.07
CA GLY A 48 -14.41 2.17 -26.82
C GLY A 48 -15.32 3.22 -26.18
N TYR A 49 -15.10 3.51 -24.90
CA TYR A 49 -15.84 4.54 -24.14
C TYR A 49 -15.15 5.90 -24.15
N LEU A 50 -13.90 5.96 -24.61
CA LEU A 50 -13.12 7.20 -24.67
C LEU A 50 -13.25 7.85 -26.04
N LYS A 51 -13.36 9.16 -26.07
CA LYS A 51 -13.51 9.98 -27.29
C LYS A 51 -12.38 11.00 -27.35
N GLU A 52 -12.13 11.52 -28.54
CA GLU A 52 -11.24 12.67 -28.70
C GLU A 52 -11.70 13.85 -27.84
N GLY A 53 -10.77 14.42 -27.08
CA GLY A 53 -11.03 15.49 -26.13
C GLY A 53 -11.30 15.01 -24.70
N ASP A 54 -11.48 13.72 -24.45
CA ASP A 54 -11.56 13.20 -23.08
C ASP A 54 -10.20 13.27 -22.38
N CYS A 55 -10.22 13.51 -21.08
CA CYS A 55 -9.02 13.53 -20.24
C CYS A 55 -9.07 12.37 -19.25
N LEU A 56 -8.17 11.40 -19.42
CA LEU A 56 -8.01 10.29 -18.50
C LEU A 56 -6.96 10.62 -17.44
N VAL A 57 -7.40 10.80 -16.18
CA VAL A 57 -6.51 11.04 -15.06
C VAL A 57 -6.07 9.68 -14.50
N ILE A 58 -4.76 9.44 -14.50
CA ILE A 58 -4.15 8.22 -13.97
C ILE A 58 -3.22 8.54 -12.81
N ASN A 59 -2.99 7.56 -11.95
CA ASN A 59 -2.02 7.66 -10.85
C ASN A 59 -0.77 6.84 -11.21
N ASP A 60 0.38 7.49 -11.29
CA ASP A 60 1.67 6.88 -11.60
C ASP A 60 2.54 6.67 -10.34
N THR A 61 1.96 6.82 -9.16
CA THR A 61 2.67 6.70 -7.88
C THR A 61 3.09 5.25 -7.60
N LYS A 62 4.37 5.05 -7.30
CA LYS A 62 4.90 3.76 -6.87
C LYS A 62 4.60 3.51 -5.39
N VAL A 63 3.92 2.40 -5.10
CA VAL A 63 3.70 1.96 -3.71
C VAL A 63 4.99 1.36 -3.17
N ILE A 64 5.48 1.89 -2.03
CA ILE A 64 6.65 1.35 -1.34
C ILE A 64 6.28 0.17 -0.43
N PRO A 65 7.19 -0.76 -0.15
CA PRO A 65 6.98 -1.83 0.82
C PRO A 65 7.07 -1.29 2.26
N ALA A 66 6.02 -0.57 2.65
CA ALA A 66 5.99 0.27 3.85
C ALA A 66 5.85 -0.51 5.17
N ARG A 67 5.59 -1.83 5.13
CA ARG A 67 5.46 -2.67 6.32
C ARG A 67 6.77 -3.32 6.66
N LEU A 68 7.31 -3.01 7.85
CA LEU A 68 8.55 -3.54 8.38
C LEU A 68 8.27 -4.44 9.58
N ILE A 69 8.90 -5.60 9.63
CA ILE A 69 8.82 -6.51 10.77
C ILE A 69 10.22 -6.62 11.38
N GLY A 70 10.35 -6.21 12.64
CA GLY A 70 11.60 -6.22 13.37
C GLY A 70 11.46 -6.82 14.76
N ALA A 71 12.57 -6.84 15.47
CA ALA A 71 12.68 -7.30 16.85
C ALA A 71 13.09 -6.13 17.76
N LYS A 72 12.43 -5.99 18.90
CA LYS A 72 12.87 -5.06 19.94
C LYS A 72 14.24 -5.45 20.46
N GLU A 73 15.18 -4.53 20.43
CA GLU A 73 16.51 -4.73 20.98
C GLU A 73 16.47 -5.15 22.44
N GLY A 74 17.32 -6.07 22.81
CA GLY A 74 17.44 -6.63 24.17
C GLY A 74 16.39 -7.68 24.55
N THR A 75 15.17 -7.65 23.97
CA THR A 75 14.10 -8.62 24.33
C THR A 75 13.69 -9.54 23.20
N GLY A 76 14.06 -9.25 21.95
CA GLY A 76 13.65 -10.01 20.77
C GLY A 76 12.15 -9.95 20.45
N ALA A 77 11.37 -9.13 21.17
CA ALA A 77 9.93 -9.07 20.99
C ALA A 77 9.60 -8.54 19.59
N LYS A 78 8.78 -9.28 18.84
CA LYS A 78 8.34 -8.88 17.50
C LYS A 78 7.57 -7.56 17.54
N ILE A 79 7.97 -6.63 16.68
CA ILE A 79 7.33 -5.34 16.45
C ILE A 79 7.11 -5.16 14.94
N GLU A 80 5.91 -4.77 14.58
CA GLU A 80 5.53 -4.38 13.21
C GLU A 80 5.45 -2.86 13.15
N ILE A 81 6.08 -2.28 12.14
CA ILE A 81 6.01 -0.86 11.81
C ILE A 81 5.40 -0.70 10.42
N LEU A 82 4.45 0.21 10.28
CA LEU A 82 3.94 0.67 9.00
C LEU A 82 4.32 2.14 8.82
N LEU A 83 5.14 2.41 7.82
CA LEU A 83 5.55 3.76 7.44
C LEU A 83 4.34 4.53 6.90
N LEU A 84 4.10 5.76 7.40
CA LEU A 84 2.99 6.62 6.97
C LEU A 84 3.49 7.84 6.20
N LYS A 85 4.36 8.63 6.85
CA LYS A 85 4.83 9.90 6.30
C LYS A 85 6.29 10.14 6.68
N ARG A 86 7.11 10.46 5.70
CA ARG A 86 8.50 10.89 5.92
C ARG A 86 8.52 12.31 6.48
N LYS A 87 9.32 12.53 7.48
CA LYS A 87 9.67 13.83 8.07
C LYS A 87 11.13 14.12 7.76
N GLU A 88 11.68 15.14 8.38
CA GLU A 88 13.09 15.49 8.26
C GLU A 88 14.02 14.52 9.04
N ASN A 89 15.30 14.52 8.73
CA ASN A 89 16.34 13.80 9.47
C ASN A 89 16.09 12.28 9.64
N ASN A 90 15.65 11.59 8.60
CA ASN A 90 15.34 10.16 8.61
C ASN A 90 14.25 9.75 9.63
N ILE A 91 13.43 10.69 10.06
CA ILE A 91 12.29 10.43 10.94
C ILE A 91 11.07 10.14 10.09
N TRP A 92 10.33 9.10 10.50
CA TRP A 92 9.06 8.73 9.90
C TRP A 92 7.95 8.70 10.95
N GLU A 93 6.81 9.22 10.57
CA GLU A 93 5.57 8.94 11.28
C GLU A 93 5.10 7.56 10.90
N THR A 94 4.77 6.74 11.91
CA THR A 94 4.53 5.31 11.73
C THR A 94 3.39 4.81 12.60
N LEU A 95 2.67 3.79 12.13
CA LEU A 95 1.86 2.93 13.00
C LEU A 95 2.74 1.79 13.52
N VAL A 96 2.67 1.53 14.82
CA VAL A 96 3.48 0.47 15.45
C VAL A 96 2.57 -0.53 16.17
N LYS A 97 2.83 -1.82 15.96
CA LYS A 97 2.09 -2.90 16.60
C LYS A 97 3.05 -3.95 17.19
N PRO A 98 2.91 -4.30 18.49
CA PRO A 98 2.01 -3.71 19.49
C PRO A 98 2.55 -2.38 20.06
N GLY A 99 1.73 -1.33 20.06
CA GLY A 99 2.12 0.02 20.50
C GLY A 99 2.63 0.08 21.95
N LYS A 100 2.10 -0.79 22.83
CA LYS A 100 2.51 -0.86 24.26
C LYS A 100 4.00 -1.24 24.43
N LYS A 101 4.60 -1.95 23.47
CA LYS A 101 6.01 -2.38 23.51
C LYS A 101 6.97 -1.34 22.90
N ALA A 102 6.43 -0.36 22.17
CA ALA A 102 7.20 0.68 21.47
C ALA A 102 7.01 2.03 22.17
N LYS A 103 7.66 2.20 23.30
CA LYS A 103 7.74 3.47 24.04
C LYS A 103 8.87 4.32 23.46
N VAL A 104 8.88 5.63 23.75
CA VAL A 104 10.02 6.51 23.40
C VAL A 104 11.32 5.92 23.94
N GLY A 105 12.38 5.95 23.15
CA GLY A 105 13.68 5.32 23.40
C GLY A 105 13.75 3.83 23.07
N THR A 106 12.64 3.21 22.59
CA THR A 106 12.69 1.81 22.15
C THR A 106 13.44 1.71 20.83
N ARG A 107 14.48 0.85 20.78
CA ARG A 107 15.19 0.49 19.57
C ARG A 107 14.65 -0.82 19.00
N ILE A 108 14.53 -0.87 17.69
CA ILE A 108 13.94 -1.98 16.92
C ILE A 108 14.90 -2.31 15.79
N VAL A 109 15.30 -3.55 15.69
CA VAL A 109 16.27 -4.04 14.71
C VAL A 109 15.53 -4.80 13.61
N PHE A 110 15.86 -4.51 12.36
CA PHE A 110 15.31 -5.13 11.16
C PHE A 110 16.45 -5.74 10.33
N GLY A 111 16.22 -6.93 9.75
CA GLY A 111 17.14 -7.57 8.82
C GLY A 111 18.56 -7.72 9.38
N GLU A 112 18.68 -8.30 10.57
CA GLU A 112 19.99 -8.58 11.21
C GLU A 112 20.86 -7.31 11.43
N GLY A 113 20.20 -6.14 11.56
CA GLY A 113 20.90 -4.87 11.79
C GLY A 113 21.06 -4.00 10.55
N LEU A 114 20.58 -4.43 9.39
CA LEU A 114 20.59 -3.63 8.15
C LEU A 114 19.83 -2.29 8.30
N LEU A 115 18.82 -2.29 9.16
CA LEU A 115 18.04 -1.11 9.50
C LEU A 115 17.74 -1.13 11.00
N VAL A 116 17.97 -0.01 11.68
CA VAL A 116 17.59 0.17 13.09
C VAL A 116 16.66 1.37 13.20
N GLY A 117 15.55 1.21 13.92
CA GLY A 117 14.60 2.27 14.20
C GLY A 117 14.55 2.58 15.68
N GLU A 118 14.64 3.85 16.06
CA GLU A 118 14.44 4.32 17.42
C GLU A 118 13.14 5.14 17.51
N VAL A 119 12.29 4.81 18.47
CA VAL A 119 11.08 5.60 18.74
C VAL A 119 11.49 6.89 19.46
N VAL A 120 11.41 8.02 18.75
CA VAL A 120 11.80 9.35 19.28
C VAL A 120 10.63 10.18 19.77
N GLY A 121 9.38 9.79 19.46
CA GLY A 121 8.21 10.52 19.89
C GLY A 121 6.90 9.77 19.65
N ILE A 122 5.83 10.32 20.21
CA ILE A 122 4.45 9.88 20.00
C ILE A 122 3.64 11.10 19.59
N VAL A 123 2.89 10.99 18.51
CA VAL A 123 2.03 12.06 17.98
C VAL A 123 0.55 11.70 18.15
N GLU A 124 -0.31 12.60 17.68
CA GLU A 124 -1.76 12.39 17.70
C GLU A 124 -2.16 11.02 17.12
N GLU A 125 -3.31 10.52 17.54
CA GLU A 125 -3.82 9.18 17.19
C GLU A 125 -2.93 8.00 17.67
N GLY A 126 -1.89 8.27 18.46
CA GLY A 126 -0.98 7.26 18.98
C GLY A 126 0.06 6.75 17.97
N ASN A 127 0.25 7.44 16.84
CA ASN A 127 1.34 7.16 15.91
C ASN A 127 2.71 7.43 16.57
N ARG A 128 3.74 6.74 16.09
CA ARG A 128 5.12 6.88 16.59
C ARG A 128 5.95 7.65 15.59
N LEU A 129 6.81 8.53 16.10
CA LEU A 129 7.93 9.06 15.32
C LEU A 129 9.10 8.10 15.52
N VAL A 130 9.56 7.52 14.43
CA VAL A 130 10.69 6.59 14.43
C VAL A 130 11.80 7.19 13.60
N LYS A 131 12.97 7.36 14.21
CA LYS A 131 14.20 7.74 13.53
C LYS A 131 14.91 6.49 13.07
N PHE A 132 15.23 6.40 11.79
CA PHE A 132 15.92 5.26 11.21
C PHE A 132 17.42 5.55 11.03
N GLU A 133 18.23 4.57 11.40
CA GLU A 133 19.67 4.51 11.22
C GLU A 133 19.97 3.36 10.23
N TYR A 134 20.71 3.68 9.17
CA TYR A 134 21.05 2.73 8.09
C TYR A 134 22.23 3.26 7.28
N GLU A 135 22.88 2.38 6.53
CA GLU A 135 23.90 2.72 5.55
C GLU A 135 23.33 2.53 4.13
N GLY A 136 23.65 3.44 3.21
CA GLY A 136 23.21 3.37 1.82
C GLY A 136 21.87 4.06 1.53
N ILE A 137 21.08 3.48 0.61
CA ILE A 137 19.83 4.05 0.12
C ILE A 137 18.66 3.39 0.85
N PHE A 138 17.85 4.21 1.52
CA PHE A 138 16.71 3.73 2.33
C PHE A 138 15.69 2.92 1.52
N GLU A 139 15.41 3.36 0.31
CA GLU A 139 14.46 2.72 -0.60
C GLU A 139 14.91 1.31 -1.01
N GLU A 140 16.21 1.08 -1.18
CA GLU A 140 16.78 -0.25 -1.46
C GLU A 140 16.66 -1.17 -0.26
N ILE A 141 16.89 -0.64 0.94
CA ILE A 141 16.70 -1.38 2.19
C ILE A 141 15.23 -1.76 2.37
N LEU A 142 14.30 -0.84 2.07
CA LEU A 142 12.88 -1.14 2.10
C LEU A 142 12.50 -2.24 1.09
N ASP A 143 13.12 -2.25 -0.08
CA ASP A 143 12.87 -3.30 -1.08
C ASP A 143 13.33 -4.69 -0.61
N GLN A 144 14.36 -4.75 0.22
CA GLN A 144 14.87 -6.00 0.81
C GLN A 144 14.03 -6.45 2.02
N LEU A 145 13.73 -5.54 2.94
CA LEU A 145 13.13 -5.87 4.25
C LEU A 145 11.62 -5.67 4.29
N GLY A 146 11.11 -4.74 3.49
CA GLY A 146 9.75 -4.29 3.56
C GLY A 146 8.76 -5.27 2.93
N GLN A 147 7.54 -5.22 3.44
CA GLN A 147 6.41 -5.94 2.88
C GLN A 147 5.37 -4.95 2.39
N MET A 148 4.69 -5.31 1.31
CA MET A 148 3.57 -4.50 0.80
C MET A 148 2.42 -4.52 1.81
N PRO A 149 1.87 -3.34 2.18
CA PRO A 149 0.71 -3.26 3.05
C PRO A 149 -0.55 -3.70 2.28
N LEU A 150 -0.88 -4.98 2.37
CA LEU A 150 -2.10 -5.53 1.76
C LEU A 150 -3.34 -5.16 2.57
N LEU A 151 -4.49 -5.12 1.91
CA LEU A 151 -5.78 -5.02 2.58
C LEU A 151 -6.01 -6.25 3.45
N ARG A 152 -6.65 -6.06 4.62
CA ARG A 152 -6.92 -7.17 5.56
C ARG A 152 -7.84 -8.25 5.00
N ILE A 153 -8.62 -7.94 3.98
CA ILE A 153 -9.51 -8.87 3.29
C ILE A 153 -8.79 -9.80 2.31
N LEU A 154 -7.49 -9.55 2.05
CA LEU A 154 -6.67 -10.39 1.20
C LEU A 154 -5.80 -11.29 2.08
N HIS A 155 -5.97 -12.60 1.95
CA HIS A 155 -5.23 -13.61 2.73
C HIS A 155 -3.98 -14.12 2.01
N ILE A 156 -3.47 -13.38 1.02
CA ILE A 156 -2.54 -13.87 0.03
C ILE A 156 -1.07 -13.68 0.41
N SER A 157 -0.28 -14.63 -0.08
CA SER A 157 1.16 -14.72 0.04
C SER A 157 1.91 -13.77 -0.93
N TRP A 158 3.21 -13.67 -0.75
CA TRP A 158 4.23 -12.84 -1.39
C TRP A 158 4.22 -12.73 -2.94
N LYS A 159 3.56 -13.63 -3.67
CA LYS A 159 3.49 -13.63 -5.15
C LYS A 159 2.91 -12.33 -5.73
N ILE A 160 2.12 -11.60 -4.96
CA ILE A 160 1.47 -10.34 -5.38
C ILE A 160 2.39 -9.11 -5.31
N ARG A 161 3.57 -9.21 -4.73
CA ARG A 161 4.51 -8.07 -4.67
C ARG A 161 4.73 -7.39 -6.03
N ILE A 162 4.83 -8.18 -7.09
CA ILE A 162 5.10 -7.70 -8.45
C ILE A 162 3.86 -7.10 -9.08
N VAL A 163 2.68 -7.66 -8.81
CA VAL A 163 1.42 -7.27 -9.43
C VAL A 163 0.86 -5.97 -8.86
N ILE A 164 1.11 -5.70 -7.57
CA ILE A 164 0.70 -4.44 -6.91
C ILE A 164 1.66 -3.29 -7.27
N ARG A 165 2.89 -3.60 -7.64
CA ARG A 165 3.83 -2.65 -8.26
C ARG A 165 3.50 -2.53 -9.74
N LEU A 166 2.69 -1.54 -10.08
CA LEU A 166 2.13 -1.39 -11.40
C LEU A 166 3.10 -0.91 -12.48
N PHE A 167 2.80 -1.32 -13.71
CA PHE A 167 3.47 -0.94 -14.96
C PHE A 167 3.47 0.57 -15.26
N MET A 168 2.65 1.36 -14.57
CA MET A 168 2.54 2.81 -14.79
C MET A 168 3.49 3.65 -13.94
N GLN A 169 4.42 3.01 -13.24
CA GLN A 169 5.34 3.67 -12.32
C GLN A 169 6.52 4.29 -13.07
N SER A 170 6.45 5.58 -13.32
CA SER A 170 7.57 6.32 -13.89
C SER A 170 8.43 7.03 -12.85
N ILE A 171 7.89 7.33 -11.67
CA ILE A 171 8.59 8.13 -10.65
C ILE A 171 8.42 7.50 -9.26
N PRO A 172 9.51 7.13 -8.55
CA PRO A 172 9.48 6.79 -7.14
C PRO A 172 9.21 8.07 -6.34
N ASP A 173 8.02 8.20 -5.73
CA ASP A 173 7.74 9.27 -4.79
C ASP A 173 7.71 8.72 -3.37
N PRO A 174 8.73 8.97 -2.55
CA PRO A 174 8.79 8.49 -1.17
C PRO A 174 7.78 9.16 -0.24
N GLN A 175 7.07 10.20 -0.68
CA GLN A 175 6.12 10.94 0.15
C GLN A 175 4.65 10.53 -0.02
N ARG A 176 4.30 9.73 -1.03
CA ARG A 176 2.92 9.33 -1.32
C ARG A 176 2.65 7.87 -0.97
N HIS A 177 2.32 7.57 0.28
CA HIS A 177 2.20 6.21 0.79
C HIS A 177 0.79 5.62 0.81
N ARG A 178 -0.24 6.34 0.38
CA ARG A 178 -1.64 5.94 0.59
C ARG A 178 -2.46 5.73 -0.67
N GLN A 179 -1.91 5.94 -1.84
CA GLN A 179 -2.72 5.83 -3.05
C GLN A 179 -2.55 4.47 -3.72
N ARG A 180 -3.69 3.90 -4.02
CA ARG A 180 -3.84 2.61 -4.68
C ARG A 180 -3.86 2.86 -6.17
N ASP A 181 -2.86 2.37 -6.87
CA ASP A 181 -2.82 2.46 -8.32
C ASP A 181 -3.73 1.42 -8.95
N PHE A 182 -4.54 1.85 -9.88
CA PHE A 182 -5.47 1.01 -10.62
C PHE A 182 -5.07 0.85 -12.09
N ILE A 183 -4.83 -0.33 -12.47
CA ILE A 183 -5.39 -1.16 -13.56
C ILE A 183 -5.33 -0.56 -14.98
N LEU A 184 -4.34 0.19 -15.43
CA LEU A 184 -4.17 0.38 -16.86
C LEU A 184 -2.86 -0.19 -17.36
N HIS A 185 -2.92 -0.95 -18.44
CA HIS A 185 -1.76 -1.52 -19.09
C HIS A 185 -1.04 -0.41 -19.91
N ARG A 186 0.29 -0.45 -19.99
CA ARG A 186 1.13 0.57 -20.64
C ARG A 186 0.86 0.78 -22.14
N ASN A 187 0.00 -0.06 -22.75
CA ASN A 187 -0.29 -0.06 -24.19
C ASN A 187 -1.64 0.59 -24.55
N TYR A 188 -2.26 1.33 -23.62
CA TYR A 188 -3.46 2.10 -23.89
C TYR A 188 -3.19 3.59 -23.76
#